data_1b458bcc28ff0bf3ee43a00bbe10a2c9
#
_entry.id   1b458bcc28ff0bf3ee43a00bbe10a2c9
#
_cell.length_a   1.000
_cell.length_b   1.000
_cell.length_c   1.000
_cell.angle_alpha   90.00
_cell.angle_beta   90.00
_cell.angle_gamma   90.00
#
_symmetry.space_group_name_H-M   'P 1'
#
loop_
_entity.id
_entity.type
_entity.pdbx_description
1 polymer ?
#
loop_
_entity_poly.entity_id
_entity_poly.type
_entity_poly.pdbx_seq_one_letter_code
_entity_poly.pdbx_strand_id
1 'polypeptide(L)'
;MIPLVYETTSRILSLNSMHYLGRLTGCTECTVEESRNADYTLNASVVKNSECANSVVIQNYICAKPNPTDEPQFFEIYKVVEKNNVLSIKTKHIKHNCYNNILAAGETSAQLYSPAEAYENLDALFDNNYVFSSDITDRKNIKLGFTQVCTLGDFLGGAEGSLLDLFHGEYKWNNFNVSFLKSRGKKRAYRLKWGDNISSYEKTQSSETTISHVCAYATVYDEFSKQDIQIIADPYEIFEQKSKTNKLQVYPVPDKLVDGITVNSSSGDGYEFVKNTCRIAAMAYIGGDKLGEIKSNIKVDAEAVLDDMQQFNLCDTVTVILSDSIAAESKIVKTTYDTLREQYKQLELGSFKTKLSDFVK
;
A
#
# COMPACT_ATOMS: atom_id res chain seq x y z
N MET A 1 12.66 21.01 11.37
CA MET A 1 13.32 21.50 10.11
C MET A 1 12.41 22.52 9.42
N ILE A 2 12.94 23.67 8.93
CA ILE A 2 12.17 24.62 8.10
C ILE A 2 12.06 24.02 6.68
N PRO A 3 10.86 23.88 6.10
CA PRO A 3 10.69 23.37 4.74
C PRO A 3 11.32 24.29 3.69
N LEU A 4 11.82 23.67 2.61
CA LEU A 4 12.49 24.37 1.50
C LEU A 4 11.61 24.32 0.25
N VAL A 5 11.66 25.35 -0.57
CA VAL A 5 10.93 25.40 -1.86
C VAL A 5 11.88 25.25 -3.02
N TYR A 6 11.46 24.48 -4.00
CA TYR A 6 12.17 24.21 -5.24
C TYR A 6 11.25 24.35 -6.44
N GLU A 7 11.85 24.61 -7.60
CA GLU A 7 11.18 24.54 -8.89
C GLU A 7 11.94 23.62 -9.85
N THR A 8 11.30 23.20 -10.91
CA THR A 8 11.96 22.53 -12.03
C THR A 8 11.37 22.99 -13.35
N THR A 9 12.24 23.11 -14.37
CA THR A 9 11.84 23.37 -15.76
C THR A 9 11.95 22.12 -16.63
N SER A 10 12.48 21.04 -16.07
CA SER A 10 12.69 19.76 -16.77
C SER A 10 11.39 18.94 -16.80
N ARG A 11 11.11 18.35 -17.98
CA ARG A 11 10.03 17.35 -18.10
C ARG A 11 10.38 16.03 -17.41
N ILE A 12 11.69 15.67 -17.42
CA ILE A 12 12.20 14.50 -16.73
C ILE A 12 12.68 14.95 -15.35
N LEU A 13 11.92 14.59 -14.34
CA LEU A 13 12.16 14.98 -12.97
C LEU A 13 13.36 14.19 -12.41
N SER A 14 14.36 14.90 -11.89
CA SER A 14 15.53 14.32 -11.20
C SER A 14 15.98 15.25 -10.08
N LEU A 15 16.81 14.77 -9.17
CA LEU A 15 17.41 15.64 -8.14
C LEU A 15 18.22 16.79 -8.75
N ASN A 16 18.89 16.55 -9.87
CA ASN A 16 19.71 17.55 -10.56
C ASN A 16 18.86 18.62 -11.27
N SER A 17 17.58 18.34 -11.55
CA SER A 17 16.67 19.30 -12.17
C SER A 17 15.96 20.21 -11.17
N MET A 18 16.17 20.01 -9.87
CA MET A 18 15.56 20.79 -8.80
C MET A 18 16.38 22.05 -8.50
N HIS A 19 15.76 23.22 -8.70
CA HIS A 19 16.37 24.52 -8.42
C HIS A 19 15.83 25.06 -7.10
N TYR A 20 16.72 25.31 -6.15
CA TYR A 20 16.39 25.86 -4.84
C TYR A 20 15.93 27.31 -4.95
N LEU A 21 14.75 27.62 -4.39
CA LEU A 21 14.17 28.99 -4.37
C LEU A 21 14.32 29.65 -3.01
N GLY A 22 14.29 28.89 -1.90
CA GLY A 22 14.43 29.45 -0.56
C GLY A 22 13.77 28.65 0.54
N ARG A 23 13.71 29.25 1.72
CA ARG A 23 13.13 28.65 2.95
C ARG A 23 11.75 29.22 3.22
N LEU A 24 10.80 28.40 3.61
CA LEU A 24 9.46 28.82 4.05
C LEU A 24 9.49 29.23 5.52
N THR A 25 10.14 30.37 5.83
CA THR A 25 10.30 30.86 7.20
C THR A 25 8.98 31.21 7.89
N GLY A 26 7.95 31.58 7.11
CA GLY A 26 6.58 31.82 7.58
C GLY A 26 5.70 30.57 7.66
N CYS A 27 6.28 29.37 7.57
CA CYS A 27 5.53 28.13 7.72
C CYS A 27 5.10 27.94 9.18
N THR A 28 3.79 27.87 9.41
CA THR A 28 3.18 27.71 10.74
C THR A 28 2.80 26.26 11.03
N GLU A 29 2.56 25.48 9.98
CA GLU A 29 2.26 24.06 10.04
C GLU A 29 2.94 23.34 8.86
N CYS A 30 3.56 22.20 9.13
CA CYS A 30 4.09 21.33 8.10
C CYS A 30 4.02 19.88 8.58
N THR A 31 3.08 19.13 8.03
CA THR A 31 2.79 17.78 8.44
C THR A 31 2.96 16.83 7.27
N VAL A 32 3.78 15.80 7.45
CA VAL A 32 3.98 14.72 6.48
C VAL A 32 3.21 13.49 6.92
N GLU A 33 2.44 12.93 6.02
CA GLU A 33 1.70 11.69 6.20
C GLU A 33 2.25 10.63 5.25
N GLU A 34 2.68 9.50 5.78
CA GLU A 34 3.12 8.35 4.99
C GLU A 34 2.34 7.10 5.39
N SER A 35 1.71 6.45 4.41
CA SER A 35 0.97 5.19 4.57
C SER A 35 1.70 4.05 3.88
N ARG A 36 1.67 2.86 4.50
CA ARG A 36 2.29 1.65 3.94
C ARG A 36 1.71 1.31 2.57
N ASN A 37 2.56 1.32 1.53
CA ASN A 37 2.20 1.02 0.15
C ASN A 37 1.08 1.91 -0.44
N ALA A 38 0.79 3.07 0.17
CA ALA A 38 -0.31 3.95 -0.20
C ALA A 38 0.13 5.41 -0.22
N ASP A 39 -0.68 6.32 0.28
CA ASP A 39 -0.45 7.76 0.21
C ASP A 39 0.86 8.20 0.88
N TYR A 40 1.48 9.21 0.28
CA TYR A 40 2.63 9.92 0.83
C TYR A 40 2.47 11.39 0.46
N THR A 41 2.06 12.19 1.44
CA THR A 41 1.62 13.58 1.24
C THR A 41 2.24 14.50 2.27
N LEU A 42 2.29 15.80 1.95
CA LEU A 42 2.62 16.86 2.89
C LEU A 42 1.52 17.92 2.84
N ASN A 43 1.08 18.35 4.00
CA ASN A 43 0.20 19.50 4.16
C ASN A 43 0.94 20.60 4.94
N ALA A 44 0.85 21.84 4.46
CA ALA A 44 1.53 22.96 5.10
C ALA A 44 0.63 24.21 5.11
N SER A 45 0.88 25.08 6.08
CA SER A 45 0.28 26.43 6.18
C SER A 45 1.39 27.46 6.26
N VAL A 46 1.34 28.48 5.39
CA VAL A 46 2.38 29.51 5.26
C VAL A 46 1.74 30.90 5.30
N VAL A 47 2.33 31.81 6.05
CA VAL A 47 1.89 33.22 6.05
C VAL A 47 2.24 33.86 4.71
N LYS A 48 1.25 34.41 4.01
CA LYS A 48 1.36 34.93 2.62
C LYS A 48 2.47 35.97 2.41
N ASN A 49 2.70 36.83 3.39
CA ASN A 49 3.68 37.92 3.28
C ASN A 49 5.05 37.53 3.86
N SER A 50 5.29 36.26 4.11
CA SER A 50 6.58 35.78 4.59
C SER A 50 7.56 35.53 3.42
N GLU A 51 8.83 35.37 3.77
CA GLU A 51 9.90 35.02 2.84
C GLU A 51 9.56 33.76 2.05
N CYS A 52 9.80 33.79 0.75
CA CYS A 52 9.53 32.70 -0.20
C CYS A 52 8.04 32.26 -0.33
N ALA A 53 7.10 32.94 0.31
CA ALA A 53 5.68 32.60 0.14
C ALA A 53 5.20 32.77 -1.32
N ASN A 54 5.79 33.70 -2.08
CA ASN A 54 5.50 33.89 -3.51
C ASN A 54 5.95 32.70 -4.39
N SER A 55 6.88 31.89 -3.91
CA SER A 55 7.32 30.65 -4.58
C SER A 55 6.40 29.46 -4.33
N VAL A 56 5.36 29.62 -3.49
CA VAL A 56 4.36 28.61 -3.24
C VAL A 56 3.32 28.65 -4.35
N VAL A 57 3.67 28.06 -5.48
CA VAL A 57 2.81 27.95 -6.67
C VAL A 57 2.65 26.50 -7.08
N ILE A 58 1.59 26.20 -7.83
CA ILE A 58 1.31 24.86 -8.36
C ILE A 58 2.49 24.39 -9.22
N GLN A 59 2.86 23.09 -9.10
CA GLN A 59 3.98 22.42 -9.76
C GLN A 59 5.37 22.77 -9.22
N ASN A 60 5.49 23.68 -8.25
CA ASN A 60 6.70 23.77 -7.43
C ASN A 60 6.71 22.65 -6.36
N TYR A 61 7.84 22.50 -5.71
CA TYR A 61 8.08 21.42 -4.76
C TYR A 61 8.44 21.94 -3.38
N ILE A 62 7.91 21.27 -2.36
CA ILE A 62 8.34 21.45 -0.98
C ILE A 62 9.25 20.29 -0.60
N CYS A 63 10.44 20.59 -0.10
CA CYS A 63 11.36 19.60 0.44
C CYS A 63 11.30 19.66 1.97
N ALA A 64 10.94 18.55 2.59
CA ALA A 64 10.75 18.47 4.04
C ALA A 64 11.12 17.09 4.58
N LYS A 65 11.50 17.05 5.86
CA LYS A 65 11.85 15.80 6.56
C LYS A 65 10.58 15.04 6.93
N PRO A 66 10.44 13.77 6.52
CA PRO A 66 9.21 13.00 6.73
C PRO A 66 9.16 12.29 8.08
N ASN A 67 10.31 12.07 8.70
CA ASN A 67 10.49 11.40 9.99
C ASN A 67 11.91 11.66 10.53
N PRO A 68 12.28 11.24 11.74
CA PRO A 68 13.59 11.51 12.32
C PRO A 68 14.78 10.88 11.60
N THR A 69 14.57 9.79 10.88
CA THR A 69 15.66 8.93 10.36
C THR A 69 15.88 9.06 8.85
N ASP A 70 14.84 9.41 8.10
CA ASP A 70 14.95 9.48 6.65
C ASP A 70 15.41 10.88 6.18
N GLU A 71 16.03 10.91 5.00
CA GLU A 71 16.43 12.14 4.34
C GLU A 71 15.22 13.00 3.93
N PRO A 72 15.38 14.31 3.77
CA PRO A 72 14.32 15.18 3.26
C PRO A 72 13.78 14.69 1.92
N GLN A 73 12.45 14.72 1.79
CA GLN A 73 11.72 14.25 0.63
C GLN A 73 11.07 15.40 -0.14
N PHE A 74 10.93 15.25 -1.46
CA PHE A 74 10.29 16.23 -2.33
C PHE A 74 8.81 15.93 -2.52
N PHE A 75 7.99 16.97 -2.39
CA PHE A 75 6.54 16.93 -2.53
C PHE A 75 6.08 18.00 -3.51
N GLU A 76 5.41 17.60 -4.59
CA GLU A 76 4.85 18.49 -5.59
C GLU A 76 3.59 19.19 -5.08
N ILE A 77 3.51 20.52 -5.23
CA ILE A 77 2.36 21.32 -4.87
C ILE A 77 1.27 21.15 -5.93
N TYR A 78 0.15 20.52 -5.59
CA TYR A 78 -0.98 20.35 -6.50
C TYR A 78 -2.18 21.26 -6.14
N LYS A 79 -2.20 21.80 -4.92
CA LYS A 79 -3.29 22.70 -4.50
C LYS A 79 -2.78 23.73 -3.50
N VAL A 80 -3.14 25.00 -3.75
CA VAL A 80 -2.92 26.11 -2.83
C VAL A 80 -4.27 26.82 -2.62
N VAL A 81 -4.61 27.05 -1.36
CA VAL A 81 -5.83 27.80 -0.97
C VAL A 81 -5.40 28.98 -0.12
N GLU A 82 -5.69 30.18 -0.57
CA GLU A 82 -5.48 31.40 0.20
C GLU A 82 -6.71 31.75 1.03
N LYS A 83 -6.53 31.94 2.32
CA LYS A 83 -7.57 32.43 3.22
C LYS A 83 -6.94 33.25 4.35
N ASN A 84 -7.43 34.46 4.60
CA ASN A 84 -7.01 35.30 5.73
C ASN A 84 -5.48 35.46 5.85
N ASN A 85 -4.81 35.77 4.74
CA ASN A 85 -3.36 35.95 4.67
C ASN A 85 -2.53 34.65 4.99
N VAL A 86 -3.17 33.50 4.90
CA VAL A 86 -2.51 32.19 5.04
C VAL A 86 -2.71 31.39 3.75
N LEU A 87 -1.64 30.79 3.28
CA LEU A 87 -1.63 29.82 2.18
C LEU A 87 -1.68 28.42 2.76
N SER A 88 -2.79 27.72 2.51
CA SER A 88 -2.93 26.30 2.84
C SER A 88 -2.52 25.47 1.63
N ILE A 89 -1.52 24.64 1.78
CA ILE A 89 -0.83 23.91 0.71
C ILE A 89 -1.10 22.43 0.86
N LYS A 90 -1.47 21.79 -0.26
CA LYS A 90 -1.53 20.32 -0.35
C LYS A 90 -0.57 19.83 -1.42
N THR A 91 0.18 18.79 -1.07
CA THR A 91 1.22 18.25 -1.94
C THR A 91 1.15 16.72 -2.02
N LYS A 92 1.79 16.17 -3.05
CA LYS A 92 2.01 14.73 -3.22
C LYS A 92 3.50 14.46 -3.33
N HIS A 93 3.99 13.39 -2.71
CA HIS A 93 5.37 12.95 -2.86
C HIS A 93 5.70 12.67 -4.34
N ILE A 94 6.93 12.93 -4.76
CA ILE A 94 7.37 12.73 -6.15
C ILE A 94 7.23 11.28 -6.64
N LYS A 95 7.05 10.29 -5.76
CA LYS A 95 6.70 8.91 -6.14
C LYS A 95 5.48 8.82 -7.06
N HIS A 96 4.54 9.79 -6.94
CA HIS A 96 3.33 9.81 -7.78
C HIS A 96 3.65 10.07 -9.26
N ASN A 97 4.85 10.58 -9.58
CA ASN A 97 5.26 10.78 -10.96
C ASN A 97 5.50 9.46 -11.72
N CYS A 98 5.62 8.32 -11.03
CA CYS A 98 5.66 7.01 -11.68
C CYS A 98 4.38 6.71 -12.50
N TYR A 99 3.24 7.33 -12.15
CA TYR A 99 2.00 7.24 -12.94
C TYR A 99 2.01 8.10 -14.21
N ASN A 100 3.01 8.97 -14.39
CA ASN A 100 3.21 9.73 -15.63
C ASN A 100 4.13 9.00 -16.62
N ASN A 101 4.79 7.92 -16.21
CA ASN A 101 5.67 7.11 -17.04
C ASN A 101 4.85 5.99 -17.67
N ILE A 102 4.53 6.14 -18.96
CA ILE A 102 3.68 5.22 -19.72
C ILE A 102 4.54 4.07 -20.25
N LEU A 103 4.09 2.86 -19.99
CA LEU A 103 4.64 1.63 -20.55
C LEU A 103 3.83 1.25 -21.79
N ALA A 104 4.53 1.09 -22.92
CA ALA A 104 3.87 0.70 -24.16
C ALA A 104 3.26 -0.70 -24.04
N ALA A 105 2.09 -0.89 -24.64
CA ALA A 105 1.51 -2.21 -24.81
C ALA A 105 2.44 -3.10 -25.64
N GLY A 106 2.60 -4.34 -25.27
CA GLY A 106 3.43 -5.31 -25.97
C GLY A 106 3.07 -6.72 -25.53
N GLU A 107 3.11 -7.66 -26.47
CA GLU A 107 2.99 -9.07 -26.15
C GLU A 107 4.32 -9.59 -25.63
N THR A 108 4.38 -9.93 -24.35
CA THR A 108 5.48 -10.71 -23.81
C THR A 108 4.93 -11.92 -23.08
N SER A 109 5.55 -13.07 -23.29
CA SER A 109 5.29 -14.26 -22.50
C SER A 109 5.67 -14.01 -21.04
N ALA A 110 4.90 -14.57 -20.09
CA ALA A 110 5.26 -14.53 -18.68
C ALA A 110 6.60 -15.29 -18.48
N GLN A 111 7.52 -14.67 -17.79
CA GLN A 111 8.82 -15.26 -17.43
C GLN A 111 9.05 -15.19 -15.92
N LEU A 112 9.91 -16.06 -15.42
CA LEU A 112 10.27 -16.11 -14.01
C LEU A 112 11.29 -15.00 -13.69
N TYR A 113 10.82 -13.96 -12.99
CA TYR A 113 11.64 -12.85 -12.53
C TYR A 113 11.51 -12.66 -11.01
N SER A 114 12.60 -12.23 -10.38
CA SER A 114 12.55 -11.51 -9.11
C SER A 114 12.11 -10.06 -9.36
N PRO A 115 11.68 -9.32 -8.33
CA PRO A 115 11.29 -7.91 -8.53
C PRO A 115 12.39 -7.04 -9.16
N ALA A 116 13.66 -7.24 -8.75
CA ALA A 116 14.78 -6.49 -9.30
C ALA A 116 15.01 -6.80 -10.78
N GLU A 117 15.04 -8.09 -11.16
CA GLU A 117 15.20 -8.50 -12.55
C GLU A 117 14.03 -8.01 -13.43
N ALA A 118 12.80 -8.05 -12.91
CA ALA A 118 11.64 -7.55 -13.64
C ALA A 118 11.75 -6.04 -13.89
N TYR A 119 12.19 -5.28 -12.91
CA TYR A 119 12.39 -3.84 -13.06
C TYR A 119 13.52 -3.52 -14.04
N GLU A 120 14.67 -4.18 -13.95
CA GLU A 120 15.81 -3.98 -14.86
C GLU A 120 15.42 -4.24 -16.33
N ASN A 121 14.65 -5.32 -16.58
CA ASN A 121 14.17 -5.62 -17.92
C ASN A 121 13.15 -4.59 -18.42
N LEU A 122 12.36 -4.02 -17.52
CA LEU A 122 11.38 -2.99 -17.84
C LEU A 122 12.05 -1.61 -18.05
N ASP A 123 13.06 -1.26 -17.24
CA ASP A 123 13.77 0.03 -17.28
C ASP A 123 14.39 0.31 -18.64
N ALA A 124 14.81 -0.74 -19.35
CA ALA A 124 15.31 -0.64 -20.71
C ALA A 124 14.25 -0.17 -21.74
N LEU A 125 12.96 -0.15 -21.37
CA LEU A 125 11.84 0.16 -22.27
C LEU A 125 11.30 1.59 -22.09
N PHE A 126 11.71 2.32 -21.05
CA PHE A 126 11.23 3.67 -20.77
C PHE A 126 12.28 4.53 -20.09
N ASP A 127 12.19 5.82 -20.34
CA ASP A 127 13.10 6.82 -19.75
C ASP A 127 12.54 7.26 -18.40
N ASN A 128 13.17 6.82 -17.32
CA ASN A 128 12.82 7.23 -15.96
C ASN A 128 14.07 7.45 -15.11
N ASN A 129 13.91 8.18 -14.02
CA ASN A 129 15.00 8.48 -13.10
C ASN A 129 14.90 7.75 -11.76
N TYR A 130 14.04 6.73 -11.68
CA TYR A 130 13.93 5.93 -10.47
C TYR A 130 15.02 4.85 -10.45
N VAL A 131 15.70 4.75 -9.32
CA VAL A 131 16.64 3.67 -9.02
C VAL A 131 15.92 2.66 -8.16
N PHE A 132 15.74 1.45 -8.67
CA PHE A 132 15.00 0.39 -7.98
C PHE A 132 15.96 -0.61 -7.32
N SER A 133 15.57 -1.08 -6.15
CA SER A 133 16.23 -2.17 -5.44
C SER A 133 15.21 -3.07 -4.75
N SER A 134 15.57 -4.35 -4.54
CA SER A 134 14.74 -5.29 -3.80
C SER A 134 15.59 -6.29 -3.04
N ASP A 135 15.15 -6.68 -1.84
CA ASP A 135 15.70 -7.79 -1.06
C ASP A 135 14.92 -9.10 -1.28
N ILE A 136 13.88 -9.06 -2.12
CA ILE A 136 13.06 -10.23 -2.48
C ILE A 136 13.76 -10.97 -3.62
N THR A 137 14.22 -12.18 -3.33
CA THR A 137 14.92 -13.06 -4.30
C THR A 137 14.02 -14.11 -4.91
N ASP A 138 12.80 -14.28 -4.36
CA ASP A 138 11.80 -15.20 -4.91
C ASP A 138 11.44 -14.77 -6.34
N ARG A 139 11.26 -15.76 -7.24
CA ARG A 139 10.89 -15.51 -8.63
C ARG A 139 9.45 -15.91 -8.88
N LYS A 140 8.72 -15.08 -9.61
CA LYS A 140 7.34 -15.33 -10.03
C LYS A 140 7.15 -15.08 -11.52
N ASN A 141 6.11 -15.66 -12.10
CA ASN A 141 5.76 -15.42 -13.48
C ASN A 141 5.25 -13.97 -13.62
N ILE A 142 6.03 -13.12 -14.26
CA ILE A 142 5.74 -11.72 -14.51
C ILE A 142 5.65 -11.50 -16.02
N LYS A 143 4.59 -10.83 -16.47
CA LYS A 143 4.48 -10.33 -17.83
C LYS A 143 5.05 -8.92 -17.87
N LEU A 144 6.11 -8.68 -18.64
CA LEU A 144 6.67 -7.35 -18.85
C LEU A 144 6.00 -6.61 -20.00
N GLY A 145 5.22 -7.28 -20.81
CA GLY A 145 4.35 -6.70 -21.83
C GLY A 145 2.90 -6.67 -21.34
N PHE A 146 2.21 -5.61 -21.70
CA PHE A 146 0.84 -5.39 -21.29
C PHE A 146 -0.07 -5.44 -22.51
N THR A 147 -1.23 -6.07 -22.36
CA THR A 147 -2.28 -6.05 -23.42
C THR A 147 -2.90 -4.67 -23.57
N GLN A 148 -2.74 -3.83 -22.55
CA GLN A 148 -3.19 -2.42 -22.53
C GLN A 148 -2.04 -1.53 -22.07
N VAL A 149 -2.08 -0.27 -22.47
CA VAL A 149 -1.15 0.75 -21.98
C VAL A 149 -1.32 0.87 -20.47
N CYS A 150 -0.23 0.75 -19.73
CA CYS A 150 -0.20 0.95 -18.29
C CYS A 150 0.92 1.92 -17.92
N THR A 151 0.97 2.33 -16.66
CA THR A 151 2.03 3.19 -16.14
C THR A 151 3.03 2.39 -15.31
N LEU A 152 4.19 2.97 -15.04
CA LEU A 152 5.14 2.41 -14.09
C LEU A 152 4.49 2.24 -12.69
N GLY A 153 3.62 3.17 -12.29
CA GLY A 153 2.86 3.07 -11.05
C GLY A 153 1.97 1.83 -11.00
N ASP A 154 1.29 1.50 -12.11
CA ASP A 154 0.47 0.30 -12.23
C ASP A 154 1.31 -0.97 -12.11
N PHE A 155 2.47 -1.01 -12.75
CA PHE A 155 3.40 -2.14 -12.65
C PHE A 155 3.92 -2.33 -11.23
N LEU A 156 4.23 -1.25 -10.52
CA LEU A 156 4.73 -1.33 -9.14
C LEU A 156 3.65 -1.78 -8.16
N GLY A 157 2.42 -1.28 -8.26
CA GLY A 157 1.40 -1.60 -7.25
C GLY A 157 -0.02 -1.12 -7.53
N GLY A 158 -0.29 -0.56 -8.71
CA GLY A 158 -1.60 0.03 -9.04
C GLY A 158 -2.59 -0.92 -9.71
N ALA A 159 -2.15 -2.10 -10.15
CA ALA A 159 -2.96 -3.03 -10.91
C ALA A 159 -2.79 -4.49 -10.45
N GLU A 160 -3.72 -5.33 -10.86
CA GLU A 160 -3.62 -6.79 -10.71
C GLU A 160 -2.39 -7.31 -11.49
N GLY A 161 -1.63 -8.21 -10.86
CA GLY A 161 -0.37 -8.73 -11.41
C GLY A 161 0.83 -7.78 -11.25
N SER A 162 0.66 -6.66 -10.55
CA SER A 162 1.76 -5.76 -10.16
C SER A 162 2.78 -6.44 -9.24
N LEU A 163 3.97 -5.84 -9.08
CA LEU A 163 4.97 -6.36 -8.15
C LEU A 163 4.41 -6.48 -6.73
N LEU A 164 3.62 -5.49 -6.28
CA LEU A 164 3.01 -5.51 -4.95
C LEU A 164 2.00 -6.65 -4.80
N ASP A 165 1.15 -6.86 -5.80
CA ASP A 165 0.14 -7.92 -5.83
C ASP A 165 0.79 -9.31 -5.83
N LEU A 166 1.84 -9.50 -6.61
CA LEU A 166 2.54 -10.78 -6.73
C LEU A 166 3.39 -11.12 -5.50
N PHE A 167 4.13 -10.17 -4.94
CA PHE A 167 5.15 -10.45 -3.92
C PHE A 167 4.75 -10.01 -2.51
N HIS A 168 3.69 -9.21 -2.35
CA HIS A 168 3.19 -8.72 -1.06
C HIS A 168 4.25 -8.01 -0.19
N GLY A 169 5.21 -7.35 -0.84
CA GLY A 169 6.30 -6.63 -0.20
C GLY A 169 5.88 -5.25 0.32
N GLU A 170 6.86 -4.50 0.79
CA GLU A 170 6.69 -3.16 1.33
C GLU A 170 7.63 -2.17 0.65
N TYR A 171 7.08 -1.10 0.08
CA TYR A 171 7.86 -0.04 -0.55
C TYR A 171 8.44 0.92 0.47
N LYS A 172 9.73 1.25 0.29
CA LYS A 172 10.38 2.41 0.91
C LYS A 172 10.82 3.37 -0.22
N TRP A 173 10.31 4.60 -0.16
CA TRP A 173 10.66 5.67 -1.09
C TRP A 173 11.66 6.62 -0.43
N ASN A 174 12.73 6.90 -1.13
CA ASN A 174 13.69 7.96 -0.79
C ASN A 174 13.92 8.80 -2.04
N ASN A 175 13.03 9.76 -2.26
CA ASN A 175 12.93 10.53 -3.49
C ASN A 175 12.83 9.60 -4.72
N PHE A 176 13.84 9.55 -5.57
CA PHE A 176 13.89 8.69 -6.76
C PHE A 176 14.43 7.28 -6.47
N ASN A 177 14.90 7.00 -5.27
CA ASN A 177 15.32 5.66 -4.90
C ASN A 177 14.12 4.87 -4.34
N VAL A 178 13.82 3.74 -4.95
CA VAL A 178 12.71 2.87 -4.63
C VAL A 178 13.25 1.55 -4.12
N SER A 179 12.97 1.21 -2.88
CA SER A 179 13.28 -0.11 -2.33
C SER A 179 12.00 -0.91 -2.13
N PHE A 180 11.91 -2.07 -2.76
CA PHE A 180 10.81 -3.01 -2.57
C PHE A 180 11.28 -4.17 -1.69
N LEU A 181 10.84 -4.17 -0.45
CA LEU A 181 11.37 -5.02 0.61
C LEU A 181 10.36 -6.08 1.03
N LYS A 182 10.85 -7.26 1.40
CA LYS A 182 10.01 -8.31 2.00
C LYS A 182 9.37 -7.82 3.31
N SER A 183 10.12 -7.00 4.08
CA SER A 183 9.61 -6.27 5.25
C SER A 183 10.44 -5.01 5.44
N ARG A 184 9.81 -3.84 5.38
CA ARG A 184 10.47 -2.53 5.59
C ARG A 184 10.82 -2.28 7.04
N GLY A 185 9.97 -2.72 7.97
CA GLY A 185 10.08 -2.44 9.39
C GLY A 185 10.79 -3.53 10.19
N LYS A 186 11.07 -3.21 11.44
CA LYS A 186 11.69 -4.10 12.42
C LYS A 186 10.77 -4.31 13.62
N LYS A 187 10.92 -5.44 14.32
CA LYS A 187 10.26 -5.62 15.61
C LYS A 187 11.00 -4.78 16.66
N ARG A 188 10.24 -3.89 17.30
CA ARG A 188 10.78 -3.02 18.35
C ARG A 188 10.49 -3.60 19.73
N ALA A 189 11.44 -3.48 20.64
CA ALA A 189 11.27 -3.88 22.04
C ALA A 189 10.34 -2.94 22.81
N TYR A 190 10.10 -1.75 22.29
CA TYR A 190 9.28 -0.73 22.91
C TYR A 190 7.80 -1.11 22.96
N ARG A 191 7.12 -0.69 24.04
CA ARG A 191 5.70 -0.97 24.28
C ARG A 191 4.92 0.33 24.34
N LEU A 192 3.86 0.41 23.55
CA LEU A 192 2.88 1.49 23.62
C LEU A 192 1.82 1.11 24.66
N LYS A 193 1.74 1.84 25.76
CA LYS A 193 0.81 1.52 26.86
C LYS A 193 -0.11 2.69 27.15
N TRP A 194 -1.41 2.41 27.24
CA TRP A 194 -2.43 3.37 27.63
C TRP A 194 -2.17 3.89 29.05
N GLY A 195 -2.24 5.21 29.21
CA GLY A 195 -1.98 5.87 30.49
C GLY A 195 -0.51 6.14 30.81
N ASP A 196 0.45 5.53 30.06
CA ASP A 196 1.87 5.80 30.21
C ASP A 196 2.38 6.70 29.06
N ASN A 197 2.29 6.19 27.83
CA ASN A 197 2.85 6.84 26.65
C ASN A 197 1.86 6.96 25.48
N ILE A 198 0.60 6.66 25.70
CA ILE A 198 -0.52 6.92 24.80
C ILE A 198 -1.45 7.92 25.49
N SER A 199 -1.66 9.09 24.89
CA SER A 199 -2.56 10.12 25.40
C SER A 199 -4.01 9.88 24.98
N SER A 200 -4.22 9.39 23.76
CA SER A 200 -5.51 8.97 23.26
C SER A 200 -5.39 7.82 22.29
N TYR A 201 -6.42 6.99 22.18
CA TYR A 201 -6.52 5.99 21.14
C TYR A 201 -7.95 5.88 20.62
N GLU A 202 -8.08 5.58 19.32
CA GLU A 202 -9.31 5.20 18.67
C GLU A 202 -9.17 3.79 18.13
N LYS A 203 -10.02 2.87 18.58
CA LYS A 203 -10.07 1.51 18.06
C LYS A 203 -11.27 1.36 17.13
N THR A 204 -11.00 1.19 15.85
CA THR A 204 -12.04 0.92 14.84
C THR A 204 -12.03 -0.57 14.47
N GLN A 205 -13.17 -1.22 14.57
CA GLN A 205 -13.40 -2.58 14.07
C GLN A 205 -14.40 -2.52 12.92
N SER A 206 -14.06 -3.10 11.79
CA SER A 206 -14.94 -3.16 10.64
C SER A 206 -15.05 -4.58 10.11
N SER A 207 -16.30 -5.03 9.93
CA SER A 207 -16.63 -6.26 9.21
C SER A 207 -17.06 -6.00 7.76
N GLU A 208 -16.92 -4.77 7.28
CA GLU A 208 -17.39 -4.35 5.95
C GLU A 208 -16.81 -5.20 4.82
N THR A 209 -15.54 -5.54 4.94
CA THR A 209 -14.81 -6.38 3.97
C THR A 209 -14.66 -7.84 4.42
N THR A 210 -15.30 -8.24 5.55
CA THR A 210 -15.24 -9.61 6.03
C THR A 210 -16.21 -10.46 5.22
N ILE A 211 -15.69 -11.54 4.62
CA ILE A 211 -16.45 -12.48 3.79
C ILE A 211 -16.68 -13.75 4.58
N SER A 212 -17.88 -14.32 4.50
CA SER A 212 -18.24 -15.54 5.20
C SER A 212 -18.22 -16.78 4.30
N HIS A 213 -18.48 -16.58 3.02
CA HIS A 213 -18.56 -17.65 2.04
C HIS A 213 -17.87 -17.24 0.75
N VAL A 214 -17.25 -18.19 0.09
CA VAL A 214 -16.71 -18.01 -1.28
C VAL A 214 -17.43 -18.97 -2.21
N CYS A 215 -18.01 -18.42 -3.27
CA CYS A 215 -18.62 -19.18 -4.36
C CYS A 215 -17.72 -19.10 -5.59
N ALA A 216 -17.01 -20.17 -5.89
CA ALA A 216 -16.17 -20.24 -7.07
C ALA A 216 -16.94 -20.77 -8.28
N TYR A 217 -16.63 -20.22 -9.45
CA TYR A 217 -17.18 -20.68 -10.72
C TYR A 217 -16.09 -20.75 -11.80
N ALA A 218 -16.32 -21.62 -12.78
CA ALA A 218 -15.47 -21.73 -13.96
C ALA A 218 -16.31 -21.65 -15.22
N THR A 219 -15.74 -21.10 -16.28
CA THR A 219 -16.32 -21.10 -17.64
C THR A 219 -15.65 -22.22 -18.44
N VAL A 220 -16.43 -23.15 -18.95
CA VAL A 220 -15.97 -24.31 -19.70
C VAL A 220 -16.84 -24.56 -20.92
N TYR A 221 -16.27 -25.19 -21.95
CA TYR A 221 -17.02 -25.53 -23.17
C TYR A 221 -17.91 -26.74 -22.96
N ASP A 222 -19.21 -26.61 -23.29
CA ASP A 222 -20.18 -27.68 -23.26
C ASP A 222 -20.31 -28.34 -24.65
N GLU A 223 -19.98 -29.61 -24.73
CA GLU A 223 -20.01 -30.36 -25.99
C GLU A 223 -21.44 -30.56 -26.52
N PHE A 224 -22.45 -30.57 -25.67
CA PHE A 224 -23.83 -30.75 -26.08
C PHE A 224 -24.42 -29.47 -26.67
N SER A 225 -24.35 -28.35 -25.94
CA SER A 225 -24.87 -27.06 -26.39
C SER A 225 -23.97 -26.35 -27.40
N LYS A 226 -22.70 -26.78 -27.56
CA LYS A 226 -21.68 -26.14 -28.35
C LYS A 226 -21.39 -24.69 -27.98
N GLN A 227 -21.47 -24.38 -26.68
CA GLN A 227 -21.27 -23.05 -26.10
C GLN A 227 -20.48 -23.13 -24.82
N ASP A 228 -19.88 -22.01 -24.44
CA ASP A 228 -19.28 -21.86 -23.11
C ASP A 228 -20.37 -21.70 -22.05
N ILE A 229 -20.29 -22.48 -20.99
CA ILE A 229 -21.20 -22.42 -19.85
C ILE A 229 -20.45 -22.17 -18.55
N GLN A 230 -21.14 -21.57 -17.61
CA GLN A 230 -20.58 -21.36 -16.27
C GLN A 230 -21.06 -22.46 -15.32
N ILE A 231 -20.11 -23.13 -14.68
CA ILE A 231 -20.36 -24.12 -13.64
C ILE A 231 -19.97 -23.52 -12.30
N ILE A 232 -20.92 -23.50 -11.38
CA ILE A 232 -20.79 -22.92 -10.05
C ILE A 232 -20.65 -24.05 -9.04
N ALA A 233 -19.65 -23.95 -8.17
CA ALA A 233 -19.55 -24.83 -7.00
C ALA A 233 -20.43 -24.34 -5.86
N ASP A 234 -20.81 -25.24 -4.96
CA ASP A 234 -21.50 -24.85 -3.73
C ASP A 234 -20.63 -23.87 -2.93
N PRO A 235 -21.23 -22.84 -2.29
CA PRO A 235 -20.47 -21.89 -1.51
C PRO A 235 -19.65 -22.58 -0.41
N TYR A 236 -18.36 -22.23 -0.35
CA TYR A 236 -17.48 -22.73 0.69
C TYR A 236 -17.51 -21.78 1.90
N GLU A 237 -17.91 -22.31 3.05
CA GLU A 237 -17.99 -21.55 4.30
C GLU A 237 -16.60 -21.42 4.96
N ILE A 238 -16.29 -20.21 5.46
CA ILE A 238 -15.04 -19.94 6.18
C ILE A 238 -15.26 -20.28 7.66
N PHE A 239 -14.80 -21.47 8.08
CA PHE A 239 -15.09 -22.02 9.42
C PHE A 239 -14.42 -21.27 10.58
N GLU A 240 -13.31 -20.57 10.36
CA GLU A 240 -12.63 -19.80 11.41
C GLU A 240 -13.21 -18.39 11.62
N GLN A 241 -14.35 -18.13 11.04
CA GLN A 241 -14.96 -16.83 11.05
C GLN A 241 -15.48 -16.44 12.44
N LYS A 242 -15.03 -15.28 12.93
CA LYS A 242 -15.56 -14.65 14.15
C LYS A 242 -16.76 -13.73 13.88
N SER A 243 -17.10 -13.51 12.64
CA SER A 243 -18.20 -12.63 12.22
C SER A 243 -19.48 -13.41 11.98
N LYS A 244 -20.60 -12.88 12.45
CA LYS A 244 -21.95 -13.40 12.16
C LYS A 244 -22.52 -12.85 10.83
N THR A 245 -21.68 -12.25 9.98
CA THR A 245 -22.12 -11.71 8.69
C THR A 245 -22.30 -12.84 7.68
N ASN A 246 -23.34 -12.74 6.87
CA ASN A 246 -23.60 -13.66 5.77
C ASN A 246 -23.23 -12.97 4.43
N LYS A 247 -21.93 -12.81 4.19
CA LYS A 247 -21.40 -12.15 2.97
C LYS A 247 -20.75 -13.18 2.06
N LEU A 248 -21.22 -13.23 0.83
CA LEU A 248 -20.73 -14.10 -0.23
C LEU A 248 -19.79 -13.32 -1.16
N GLN A 249 -18.63 -13.90 -1.43
CA GLN A 249 -17.71 -13.47 -2.50
C GLN A 249 -17.81 -14.44 -3.67
N VAL A 250 -18.04 -13.91 -4.86
CA VAL A 250 -17.96 -14.69 -6.10
C VAL A 250 -16.52 -14.66 -6.60
N TYR A 251 -15.96 -15.82 -6.92
CA TYR A 251 -14.56 -15.98 -7.34
C TYR A 251 -14.46 -16.71 -8.68
N PRO A 252 -14.04 -16.05 -9.76
CA PRO A 252 -13.75 -16.71 -11.03
C PRO A 252 -12.47 -17.56 -10.89
N VAL A 253 -12.57 -18.83 -11.21
CA VAL A 253 -11.42 -19.74 -11.21
C VAL A 253 -10.51 -19.36 -12.38
N PRO A 254 -9.19 -19.24 -12.17
CA PRO A 254 -8.27 -18.94 -13.26
C PRO A 254 -8.36 -19.96 -14.41
N ASP A 255 -8.44 -19.50 -15.65
CA ASP A 255 -8.63 -20.33 -16.85
C ASP A 255 -7.61 -21.49 -16.93
N LYS A 256 -6.37 -21.26 -16.53
CA LYS A 256 -5.31 -22.30 -16.52
C LYS A 256 -5.64 -23.55 -15.69
N LEU A 257 -6.60 -23.47 -14.76
CA LEU A 257 -7.01 -24.61 -13.93
C LEU A 257 -8.10 -25.46 -14.61
N VAL A 258 -8.75 -24.90 -15.63
CA VAL A 258 -9.83 -25.55 -16.38
C VAL A 258 -9.56 -25.59 -17.90
N ASP A 259 -8.36 -25.20 -18.30
CA ASP A 259 -7.95 -25.18 -19.70
C ASP A 259 -7.99 -26.60 -20.32
N GLY A 260 -8.59 -26.71 -21.48
CA GLY A 260 -8.79 -27.97 -22.18
C GLY A 260 -9.85 -28.90 -21.56
N ILE A 261 -10.56 -28.47 -20.50
CA ILE A 261 -11.65 -29.25 -19.91
C ILE A 261 -12.96 -28.96 -20.66
N THR A 262 -13.63 -30.02 -21.09
CA THR A 262 -14.97 -29.95 -21.66
C THR A 262 -15.95 -30.69 -20.79
N VAL A 263 -17.22 -30.31 -20.89
CA VAL A 263 -18.33 -30.95 -20.17
C VAL A 263 -19.45 -31.32 -21.15
N ASN A 264 -20.35 -32.21 -20.75
CA ASN A 264 -21.52 -32.54 -21.52
C ASN A 264 -22.77 -32.37 -20.66
N SER A 265 -23.55 -31.33 -20.96
CA SER A 265 -24.76 -30.98 -20.20
C SER A 265 -25.89 -32.04 -20.33
N SER A 266 -25.87 -32.88 -21.34
CA SER A 266 -26.86 -33.95 -21.52
C SER A 266 -26.56 -35.17 -20.66
N SER A 267 -25.29 -35.57 -20.53
CA SER A 267 -24.87 -36.74 -19.73
C SER A 267 -24.45 -36.37 -18.30
N GLY A 268 -24.10 -35.13 -18.06
CA GLY A 268 -23.50 -34.68 -16.80
C GLY A 268 -21.99 -34.94 -16.68
N ASP A 269 -21.36 -35.44 -17.76
CA ASP A 269 -19.94 -35.76 -17.76
C ASP A 269 -19.10 -34.48 -17.55
N GLY A 270 -18.06 -34.59 -16.74
CA GLY A 270 -17.12 -33.53 -16.43
C GLY A 270 -17.59 -32.51 -15.37
N TYR A 271 -18.89 -32.41 -15.07
CA TYR A 271 -19.42 -31.40 -14.14
C TYR A 271 -18.82 -31.50 -12.73
N GLU A 272 -18.80 -32.71 -12.15
CA GLU A 272 -18.26 -32.88 -10.80
C GLU A 272 -16.77 -32.62 -10.74
N PHE A 273 -16.03 -32.90 -11.79
CA PHE A 273 -14.61 -32.55 -11.86
C PHE A 273 -14.41 -31.01 -11.82
N VAL A 274 -15.16 -30.27 -12.63
CA VAL A 274 -15.12 -28.80 -12.64
C VAL A 274 -15.54 -28.21 -11.31
N LYS A 275 -16.62 -28.72 -10.68
CA LYS A 275 -17.05 -28.30 -9.34
C LYS A 275 -15.97 -28.53 -8.29
N ASN A 276 -15.29 -29.68 -8.31
CA ASN A 276 -14.21 -29.98 -7.37
C ASN A 276 -13.01 -29.06 -7.59
N THR A 277 -12.67 -28.75 -8.85
CA THR A 277 -11.63 -27.75 -9.18
C THR A 277 -12.01 -26.38 -8.61
N CYS A 278 -13.25 -25.96 -8.75
CA CYS A 278 -13.76 -24.72 -8.18
C CYS A 278 -13.67 -24.72 -6.64
N ARG A 279 -14.01 -25.82 -5.97
CA ARG A 279 -13.90 -25.95 -4.48
C ARG A 279 -12.45 -25.82 -4.02
N ILE A 280 -11.52 -26.49 -4.69
CA ILE A 280 -10.07 -26.41 -4.38
C ILE A 280 -9.56 -24.97 -4.59
N ALA A 281 -9.96 -24.32 -5.67
CA ALA A 281 -9.59 -22.95 -5.95
C ALA A 281 -10.16 -21.96 -4.91
N ALA A 282 -11.42 -22.16 -4.45
CA ALA A 282 -12.02 -21.40 -3.37
C ALA A 282 -11.23 -21.55 -2.06
N MET A 283 -10.84 -22.76 -1.68
CA MET A 283 -10.02 -23.03 -0.48
C MET A 283 -8.66 -22.33 -0.55
N ALA A 284 -7.99 -22.39 -1.71
CA ALA A 284 -6.72 -21.73 -1.92
C ALA A 284 -6.85 -20.19 -1.83
N TYR A 285 -7.90 -19.62 -2.41
CA TYR A 285 -8.21 -18.20 -2.35
C TYR A 285 -8.43 -17.73 -0.91
N ILE A 286 -9.26 -18.45 -0.12
CA ILE A 286 -9.52 -18.13 1.28
C ILE A 286 -8.24 -18.16 2.11
N GLY A 287 -7.40 -19.17 1.92
CA GLY A 287 -6.13 -19.32 2.66
C GLY A 287 -5.11 -18.23 2.35
N GLY A 288 -5.13 -17.68 1.12
CA GLY A 288 -4.24 -16.60 0.68
C GLY A 288 -4.59 -15.23 1.27
N ASP A 289 -5.87 -14.87 1.28
CA ASP A 289 -6.32 -13.48 1.52
C ASP A 289 -6.90 -13.20 2.90
N LYS A 290 -6.97 -14.19 3.80
CA LYS A 290 -7.52 -14.07 5.17
C LYS A 290 -8.92 -13.42 5.20
N LEU A 291 -9.79 -13.82 4.31
CA LEU A 291 -11.07 -13.19 4.03
C LEU A 291 -12.06 -13.20 5.21
N GLY A 292 -11.95 -14.15 6.13
CA GLY A 292 -12.82 -14.30 7.31
C GLY A 292 -12.44 -13.41 8.50
N GLU A 293 -11.33 -12.68 8.45
CA GLU A 293 -10.86 -11.88 9.59
C GLU A 293 -11.54 -10.50 9.67
N ILE A 294 -11.99 -10.13 10.87
CA ILE A 294 -12.47 -8.77 11.16
C ILE A 294 -11.25 -7.84 11.21
N LYS A 295 -11.23 -6.81 10.36
CA LYS A 295 -10.17 -5.83 10.37
C LYS A 295 -10.31 -4.91 11.59
N SER A 296 -9.24 -4.81 12.36
CA SER A 296 -9.15 -3.89 13.49
C SER A 296 -7.97 -2.94 13.27
N ASN A 297 -8.25 -1.66 13.29
CA ASN A 297 -7.22 -0.61 13.26
C ASN A 297 -7.25 0.16 14.56
N ILE A 298 -6.08 0.57 15.04
CA ILE A 298 -5.97 1.47 16.19
C ILE A 298 -5.16 2.68 15.76
N LYS A 299 -5.75 3.85 15.98
CA LYS A 299 -5.04 5.13 15.91
C LYS A 299 -4.60 5.49 17.31
N VAL A 300 -3.37 5.95 17.41
CA VAL A 300 -2.75 6.35 18.67
C VAL A 300 -2.23 7.77 18.51
N ASP A 301 -2.64 8.67 19.38
CA ASP A 301 -2.10 10.01 19.43
C ASP A 301 -0.80 10.00 20.25
N ALA A 302 0.25 10.48 19.61
CA ALA A 302 1.61 10.35 20.08
C ALA A 302 2.11 11.54 20.93
N GLU A 303 1.24 12.49 21.27
CA GLU A 303 1.65 13.74 21.93
C GLU A 303 2.36 13.56 23.27
N ALA A 304 2.18 12.42 23.93
CA ALA A 304 2.77 12.15 25.25
C ALA A 304 4.11 11.40 25.23
N VAL A 305 4.66 11.06 24.05
CA VAL A 305 5.79 10.11 23.95
C VAL A 305 7.02 10.78 23.33
N LEU A 306 7.34 11.98 23.78
CA LEU A 306 8.29 12.87 23.12
C LEU A 306 9.73 12.35 23.03
N ASP A 307 10.24 11.63 24.03
CA ASP A 307 11.67 11.28 24.05
C ASP A 307 12.02 9.94 23.37
N ASP A 308 11.14 8.96 23.40
CA ASP A 308 11.44 7.60 22.88
C ASP A 308 10.87 7.32 21.48
N MET A 309 9.90 8.10 21.00
CA MET A 309 9.27 7.89 19.69
C MET A 309 10.13 8.25 18.48
N GLN A 310 11.27 8.91 18.68
CA GLN A 310 12.22 9.20 17.60
C GLN A 310 12.81 7.94 16.95
N GLN A 311 12.55 6.76 17.52
CA GLN A 311 13.09 5.48 17.04
C GLN A 311 12.11 4.68 16.18
N PHE A 312 10.85 5.11 16.04
CA PHE A 312 9.87 4.39 15.23
C PHE A 312 9.96 4.76 13.75
N ASN A 313 9.70 3.77 12.91
CA ASN A 313 9.56 3.94 11.47
C ASN A 313 8.26 3.30 10.99
N LEU A 314 7.78 3.76 9.85
CA LEU A 314 6.67 3.10 9.16
C LEU A 314 7.03 1.61 8.93
N CYS A 315 6.04 0.73 9.12
CA CYS A 315 6.16 -0.72 9.06
C CYS A 315 6.86 -1.38 10.26
N ASP A 316 7.37 -0.64 11.25
CA ASP A 316 7.85 -1.27 12.49
C ASP A 316 6.72 -1.99 13.22
N THR A 317 7.06 -3.11 13.87
CA THR A 317 6.13 -3.86 14.72
C THR A 317 6.37 -3.49 16.17
N VAL A 318 5.32 -3.08 16.87
CA VAL A 318 5.34 -2.65 18.27
C VAL A 318 4.35 -3.46 19.09
N THR A 319 4.61 -3.57 20.40
CA THR A 319 3.65 -4.14 21.34
C THR A 319 2.75 -3.02 21.86
N VAL A 320 1.43 -3.20 21.76
CA VAL A 320 0.43 -2.25 22.25
C VAL A 320 -0.30 -2.86 23.45
N ILE A 321 -0.38 -2.13 24.55
CA ILE A 321 -1.06 -2.52 25.78
C ILE A 321 -2.17 -1.51 26.03
N LEU A 322 -3.42 -1.89 25.79
CA LEU A 322 -4.58 -1.02 25.95
C LEU A 322 -5.28 -1.21 27.29
N SER A 323 -5.07 -2.36 27.96
CA SER A 323 -5.53 -2.67 29.30
C SER A 323 -4.66 -3.79 29.87
N ASP A 324 -4.77 -4.07 31.15
CA ASP A 324 -3.97 -5.13 31.82
C ASP A 324 -4.17 -6.52 31.20
N SER A 325 -5.25 -6.70 30.42
CA SER A 325 -5.59 -7.97 29.77
C SER A 325 -5.42 -7.98 28.25
N ILE A 326 -5.05 -6.86 27.63
CA ILE A 326 -4.95 -6.75 26.17
C ILE A 326 -3.58 -6.20 25.79
N ALA A 327 -2.65 -7.10 25.51
CA ALA A 327 -1.43 -6.79 24.81
C ALA A 327 -1.46 -7.43 23.42
N ALA A 328 -1.09 -6.70 22.40
CA ALA A 328 -1.07 -7.20 21.02
C ALA A 328 0.12 -6.62 20.25
N GLU A 329 0.74 -7.44 19.41
CA GLU A 329 1.71 -6.95 18.44
C GLU A 329 0.98 -6.35 17.24
N SER A 330 1.36 -5.14 16.85
CA SER A 330 0.80 -4.46 15.70
C SER A 330 1.88 -3.75 14.89
N LYS A 331 1.66 -3.69 13.59
CA LYS A 331 2.54 -2.99 12.65
C LYS A 331 2.07 -1.54 12.48
N ILE A 332 2.99 -0.59 12.47
CA ILE A 332 2.71 0.80 12.13
C ILE A 332 2.41 0.86 10.63
N VAL A 333 1.18 1.22 10.26
CA VAL A 333 0.71 1.27 8.86
C VAL A 333 0.60 2.69 8.31
N LYS A 334 0.55 3.70 9.19
CA LYS A 334 0.58 5.11 8.81
C LYS A 334 1.28 5.92 9.90
N THR A 335 2.03 6.92 9.47
CA THR A 335 2.67 7.90 10.35
C THR A 335 2.23 9.30 9.94
N THR A 336 2.04 10.18 10.94
CA THR A 336 1.82 11.61 10.76
C THR A 336 2.90 12.35 11.55
N TYR A 337 3.79 13.05 10.83
CA TYR A 337 4.98 13.70 11.40
C TYR A 337 4.93 15.21 11.23
N ASP A 338 5.16 15.95 12.32
CA ASP A 338 5.32 17.39 12.31
C ASP A 338 6.77 17.74 12.02
N THR A 339 7.05 18.18 10.80
CA THR A 339 8.40 18.53 10.36
C THR A 339 8.98 19.75 11.09
N LEU A 340 8.12 20.70 11.52
CA LEU A 340 8.58 21.91 12.21
C LEU A 340 9.02 21.61 13.65
N ARG A 341 8.25 20.76 14.35
CA ARG A 341 8.52 20.35 15.74
C ARG A 341 9.42 19.11 15.81
N GLU A 342 9.67 18.46 14.68
CA GLU A 342 10.46 17.23 14.57
C GLU A 342 9.92 16.08 15.43
N GLN A 343 8.59 15.90 15.47
CA GLN A 343 7.92 14.89 16.28
C GLN A 343 6.75 14.23 15.53
N TYR A 344 6.43 13.00 15.91
CA TYR A 344 5.21 12.35 15.44
C TYR A 344 3.99 12.97 16.13
N LYS A 345 2.95 13.27 15.34
CA LYS A 345 1.62 13.66 15.83
C LYS A 345 0.75 12.44 16.06
N GLN A 346 0.82 11.47 15.15
CA GLN A 346 -0.06 10.31 15.16
C GLN A 346 0.61 9.10 14.53
N LEU A 347 0.30 7.93 15.07
CA LEU A 347 0.63 6.62 14.52
C LEU A 347 -0.66 5.84 14.29
N GLU A 348 -0.80 5.22 13.12
CA GLU A 348 -1.87 4.27 12.86
C GLU A 348 -1.29 2.85 12.82
N LEU A 349 -1.92 1.98 13.60
CA LEU A 349 -1.50 0.61 13.79
C LEU A 349 -2.46 -0.33 13.06
N GLY A 350 -1.92 -1.19 12.21
CA GLY A 350 -2.71 -2.15 11.44
C GLY A 350 -3.18 -3.34 12.28
N SER A 351 -3.94 -4.22 11.65
CA SER A 351 -4.65 -5.34 12.25
C SER A 351 -3.87 -6.09 13.34
N PHE A 352 -4.50 -6.25 14.48
CA PHE A 352 -3.96 -6.99 15.63
C PHE A 352 -4.04 -8.50 15.39
N LYS A 353 -2.93 -9.19 15.62
CA LYS A 353 -2.96 -10.64 15.87
C LYS A 353 -3.13 -10.84 17.39
N THR A 354 -4.37 -10.92 17.86
CA THR A 354 -4.65 -11.40 19.20
C THR A 354 -4.51 -12.92 19.19
N LYS A 355 -3.39 -13.46 19.65
CA LYS A 355 -3.33 -14.85 20.10
C LYS A 355 -3.76 -14.86 21.55
N LEU A 356 -4.96 -15.37 21.81
CA LEU A 356 -5.45 -15.59 23.18
C LEU A 356 -4.55 -16.59 23.95
N SER A 357 -3.80 -17.44 23.24
CA SER A 357 -2.91 -18.44 23.83
C SER A 357 -1.64 -17.90 24.47
N ASP A 358 -1.29 -16.62 24.22
CA ASP A 358 -0.05 -16.04 24.76
C ASP A 358 -0.25 -15.38 26.14
N PHE A 359 -1.45 -15.44 26.69
CA PHE A 359 -1.84 -14.79 27.96
C PHE A 359 -2.13 -15.76 29.11
N VAL A 360 -1.99 -17.08 28.88
CA VAL A 360 -2.10 -18.07 29.95
C VAL A 360 -0.70 -18.59 30.26
N LYS A 361 -0.01 -17.90 31.13
CA LYS A 361 1.06 -18.41 31.96
C LYS A 361 0.94 -17.81 33.34
#